data_159eb811fe0c52e8e0b35574297219ab
#
_entry.id   159eb811fe0c52e8e0b35574297219ab
#
_cell.length_a   1.000
_cell.length_b   1.000
_cell.length_c   1.000
_cell.angle_alpha   90.00
_cell.angle_beta   90.00
_cell.angle_gamma   90.00
#
_symmetry.space_group_name_H-M   'P 1'
#
loop_
_entity.id
_entity.type
_entity.pdbx_description
1 polymer ?
#
loop_
_entity_poly.entity_id
_entity_poly.type
_entity_poly.pdbx_seq_one_letter_code
_entity_poly.pdbx_strand_id
1 'polypeptide(L)'
;MKKVRVGVIGCGGIAQNRHLPEYNIHQNVEITAVCDIHEDRARKIADNYGASAFTSFEELINSGLVDAVSVCTSNDLHAPVSIAALEAGLHVLCEKPMATSKQAAEEMIAVAERSGKKLMIAHNQRFIPSHQKARRLIESVEIGRIYSFRTTFGHGGPELGNAEGKNSWFFQKERAFVGAMGDLGVHKSDLLRYLLGEEIVEVGSFVETSAKDFANVDDNAVCILKTESGIIGTLAASWTYAGGENNSTIIYGEKAILRLEDDPIHSLIVQYATGEVVKHDFRGMQSNNSHVIEQFVESIQLDLEPPISGHEGLKSLQVILAALESSRTGQIVKVGTEGQVPCPNYQ
;
A
#
# COMPACT_ATOMS: atom_id res chain seq x y z
N MET A 1 15.16 -0.16 25.90
CA MET A 1 13.79 -0.76 25.85
C MET A 1 13.92 -2.23 25.49
N LYS A 2 12.93 -3.07 25.83
CA LYS A 2 12.89 -4.47 25.39
C LYS A 2 12.70 -4.48 23.86
N LYS A 3 13.44 -5.34 23.17
CA LYS A 3 13.25 -5.54 21.73
C LYS A 3 11.84 -6.08 21.43
N VAL A 4 11.26 -5.63 20.34
CA VAL A 4 9.99 -6.16 19.80
C VAL A 4 10.34 -7.45 19.04
N ARG A 5 9.75 -8.58 19.45
CA ARG A 5 9.90 -9.86 18.76
C ARG A 5 8.90 -9.91 17.60
N VAL A 6 9.40 -10.07 16.39
CA VAL A 6 8.57 -9.98 15.19
C VAL A 6 8.53 -11.31 14.45
N GLY A 7 7.32 -11.69 14.03
CA GLY A 7 7.05 -12.74 13.05
C GLY A 7 6.76 -12.15 11.67
N VAL A 8 7.22 -12.81 10.59
CA VAL A 8 6.85 -12.45 9.22
C VAL A 8 6.05 -13.59 8.60
N ILE A 9 4.81 -13.31 8.22
CA ILE A 9 3.86 -14.26 7.65
C ILE A 9 3.74 -13.98 6.13
N GLY A 10 4.18 -14.94 5.32
CA GLY A 10 4.42 -14.79 3.89
C GLY A 10 5.85 -14.34 3.61
N CYS A 11 6.69 -15.28 3.13
CA CYS A 11 8.11 -15.05 2.80
C CYS A 11 8.33 -14.79 1.31
N GLY A 12 7.38 -14.09 0.65
CA GLY A 12 7.46 -13.70 -0.75
C GLY A 12 8.41 -12.54 -1.02
N GLY A 13 8.33 -11.95 -2.22
CA GLY A 13 9.23 -10.88 -2.68
C GLY A 13 9.24 -9.67 -1.75
N ILE A 14 8.07 -9.18 -1.30
CA ILE A 14 8.00 -8.00 -0.43
C ILE A 14 8.63 -8.25 0.94
N ALA A 15 8.42 -9.42 1.52
CA ALA A 15 9.05 -9.81 2.78
C ALA A 15 10.56 -9.86 2.65
N GLN A 16 11.10 -10.50 1.60
CA GLN A 16 12.54 -10.68 1.39
C GLN A 16 13.26 -9.38 1.01
N ASN A 17 12.60 -8.49 0.26
CA ASN A 17 13.23 -7.28 -0.27
C ASN A 17 13.02 -6.04 0.62
N ARG A 18 12.05 -6.07 1.54
CA ARG A 18 11.71 -4.93 2.40
C ARG A 18 11.61 -5.30 3.88
N HIS A 19 10.60 -6.07 4.29
CA HIS A 19 10.31 -6.28 5.71
C HIS A 19 11.47 -6.92 6.46
N LEU A 20 11.97 -8.06 6.02
CA LEU A 20 13.03 -8.79 6.69
C LEU A 20 14.35 -8.00 6.76
N PRO A 21 14.86 -7.39 5.65
CA PRO A 21 16.05 -6.56 5.71
C PRO A 21 15.91 -5.35 6.62
N GLU A 22 14.77 -4.65 6.60
CA GLU A 22 14.54 -3.47 7.44
C GLU A 22 14.42 -3.85 8.92
N TYR A 23 13.73 -4.95 9.26
CA TYR A 23 13.73 -5.48 10.63
C TYR A 23 15.11 -5.88 11.11
N ASN A 24 15.91 -6.52 10.26
CA ASN A 24 17.22 -7.02 10.63
C ASN A 24 18.22 -5.92 11.01
N ILE A 25 18.12 -4.74 10.41
CA ILE A 25 18.97 -3.60 10.74
C ILE A 25 18.44 -2.76 11.91
N HIS A 26 17.18 -2.99 12.34
CA HIS A 26 16.53 -2.20 13.36
C HIS A 26 16.96 -2.61 14.76
N GLN A 27 17.59 -1.69 15.53
CA GLN A 27 18.21 -1.99 16.83
C GLN A 27 17.24 -2.53 17.89
N ASN A 28 15.96 -2.15 17.80
CA ASN A 28 14.91 -2.47 18.77
C ASN A 28 14.04 -3.66 18.34
N VAL A 29 14.46 -4.42 17.34
CA VAL A 29 13.70 -5.57 16.81
C VAL A 29 14.52 -6.84 16.88
N GLU A 30 13.84 -7.97 16.96
CA GLU A 30 14.36 -9.30 16.79
C GLU A 30 13.38 -10.09 15.90
N ILE A 31 13.84 -10.64 14.78
CA ILE A 31 13.06 -11.54 13.94
C ILE A 31 13.11 -12.91 14.60
N THR A 32 12.02 -13.36 15.20
CA THR A 32 11.97 -14.60 15.99
C THR A 32 11.25 -15.74 15.28
N ALA A 33 10.40 -15.42 14.30
CA ALA A 33 9.63 -16.42 13.57
C ALA A 33 9.36 -15.97 12.13
N VAL A 34 9.28 -16.93 11.22
CA VAL A 34 8.81 -16.73 9.84
C VAL A 34 7.86 -17.84 9.45
N CYS A 35 6.87 -17.53 8.60
CA CYS A 35 5.89 -18.49 8.12
C CYS A 35 5.73 -18.39 6.60
N ASP A 36 5.75 -19.51 5.92
CA ASP A 36 5.37 -19.63 4.51
C ASP A 36 4.76 -21.01 4.25
N ILE A 37 3.74 -21.09 3.41
CA ILE A 37 3.14 -22.39 3.02
C ILE A 37 4.14 -23.33 2.34
N HIS A 38 5.20 -22.77 1.74
CA HIS A 38 6.32 -23.52 1.18
C HIS A 38 7.39 -23.73 2.25
N GLU A 39 7.47 -24.93 2.81
CA GLU A 39 8.36 -25.28 3.91
C GLU A 39 9.83 -24.96 3.62
N ASP A 40 10.32 -25.26 2.41
CA ASP A 40 11.69 -24.96 2.00
C ASP A 40 11.99 -23.46 2.03
N ARG A 41 11.02 -22.62 1.64
CA ARG A 41 11.12 -21.17 1.69
C ARG A 41 11.18 -20.69 3.14
N ALA A 42 10.26 -21.18 3.97
CA ALA A 42 10.22 -20.82 5.39
C ALA A 42 11.53 -21.18 6.10
N ARG A 43 12.05 -22.40 5.91
CA ARG A 43 13.31 -22.86 6.50
C ARG A 43 14.50 -22.03 6.03
N LYS A 44 14.64 -21.81 4.72
CA LYS A 44 15.72 -20.99 4.15
C LYS A 44 15.75 -19.58 4.74
N ILE A 45 14.60 -18.95 4.88
CA ILE A 45 14.52 -17.61 5.47
C ILE A 45 14.80 -17.65 6.97
N ALA A 46 14.27 -18.64 7.69
CA ALA A 46 14.53 -18.82 9.11
C ALA A 46 16.04 -18.96 9.39
N ASP A 47 16.75 -19.79 8.62
CA ASP A 47 18.19 -19.99 8.74
C ASP A 47 18.97 -18.68 8.54
N ASN A 48 18.56 -17.83 7.59
CA ASN A 48 19.24 -16.57 7.30
C ASN A 48 19.12 -15.54 8.45
N TYR A 49 18.06 -15.61 9.24
CA TYR A 49 17.78 -14.65 10.32
C TYR A 49 17.85 -15.26 11.74
N GLY A 50 18.16 -16.54 11.86
CA GLY A 50 18.20 -17.24 13.16
C GLY A 50 16.80 -17.37 13.80
N ALA A 51 15.75 -17.43 12.97
CA ALA A 51 14.36 -17.47 13.39
C ALA A 51 13.78 -18.89 13.38
N SER A 52 12.61 -19.09 13.98
CA SER A 52 11.85 -20.33 13.88
C SER A 52 11.01 -20.35 12.60
N ALA A 53 11.00 -21.49 11.89
CA ALA A 53 10.21 -21.67 10.67
C ALA A 53 8.85 -22.33 10.99
N PHE A 54 7.78 -21.79 10.37
CA PHE A 54 6.42 -22.31 10.45
C PHE A 54 5.81 -22.45 9.05
N THR A 55 4.89 -23.41 8.89
CA THR A 55 4.09 -23.57 7.65
C THR A 55 2.62 -23.19 7.85
N SER A 56 2.16 -23.03 9.11
CA SER A 56 0.86 -22.48 9.49
C SER A 56 1.04 -21.14 10.20
N PHE A 57 0.27 -20.13 9.79
CA PHE A 57 0.28 -18.84 10.47
C PHE A 57 -0.35 -18.94 11.86
N GLU A 58 -1.32 -19.84 12.06
CA GLU A 58 -1.94 -20.10 13.37
C GLU A 58 -0.90 -20.64 14.36
N GLU A 59 -0.03 -21.55 13.94
CA GLU A 59 1.05 -22.08 14.79
C GLU A 59 2.04 -20.97 15.15
N LEU A 60 2.42 -20.11 14.19
CA LEU A 60 3.30 -18.97 14.48
C LEU A 60 2.65 -18.02 15.48
N ILE A 61 1.40 -17.62 15.26
CA ILE A 61 0.65 -16.70 16.13
C ILE A 61 0.58 -17.23 17.54
N ASN A 62 0.31 -18.54 17.73
CA ASN A 62 0.16 -19.18 19.03
C ASN A 62 1.48 -19.67 19.65
N SER A 63 2.61 -19.46 18.98
CA SER A 63 3.92 -19.96 19.45
C SER A 63 4.46 -19.30 20.72
N GLY A 64 3.96 -18.12 21.08
CA GLY A 64 4.51 -17.30 22.16
C GLY A 64 5.88 -16.66 21.84
N LEU A 65 6.37 -16.81 20.60
CA LEU A 65 7.66 -16.29 20.17
C LEU A 65 7.61 -14.83 19.74
N VAL A 66 6.42 -14.27 19.41
CA VAL A 66 6.27 -12.97 18.77
C VAL A 66 5.43 -12.01 19.62
N ASP A 67 5.72 -10.72 19.53
CA ASP A 67 4.97 -9.61 20.10
C ASP A 67 4.18 -8.87 18.98
N ALA A 68 4.66 -9.00 17.72
CA ALA A 68 4.06 -8.38 16.54
C ALA A 68 4.29 -9.27 15.31
N VAL A 69 3.46 -9.06 14.27
CA VAL A 69 3.63 -9.75 12.98
C VAL A 69 3.56 -8.78 11.80
N SER A 70 4.34 -9.07 10.75
CA SER A 70 4.12 -8.52 9.41
C SER A 70 3.36 -9.53 8.57
N VAL A 71 2.23 -9.10 7.98
CA VAL A 71 1.40 -9.90 7.07
C VAL A 71 1.76 -9.53 5.64
N CYS A 72 2.49 -10.42 4.97
CA CYS A 72 3.04 -10.26 3.61
C CYS A 72 2.53 -11.37 2.66
N THR A 73 1.32 -11.83 2.88
CA THR A 73 0.65 -12.90 2.13
C THR A 73 0.06 -12.40 0.80
N SER A 74 -0.77 -13.21 0.14
CA SER A 74 -1.66 -12.71 -0.92
C SER A 74 -2.81 -11.90 -0.33
N ASN A 75 -3.44 -11.04 -1.14
CA ASN A 75 -4.42 -10.05 -0.68
C ASN A 75 -5.64 -10.66 0.04
N ASP A 76 -6.09 -11.83 -0.39
CA ASP A 76 -7.19 -12.58 0.23
C ASP A 76 -6.92 -12.98 1.68
N LEU A 77 -5.65 -13.15 2.04
CA LEU A 77 -5.22 -13.56 3.38
C LEU A 77 -4.84 -12.38 4.29
N HIS A 78 -4.76 -11.14 3.78
CA HIS A 78 -4.42 -9.99 4.61
C HIS A 78 -5.36 -9.82 5.79
N ALA A 79 -6.67 -9.80 5.56
CA ALA A 79 -7.65 -9.63 6.63
C ALA A 79 -7.73 -10.83 7.58
N PRO A 80 -7.93 -12.08 7.13
CA PRO A 80 -8.08 -13.21 8.05
C PRO A 80 -6.83 -13.43 8.91
N VAL A 81 -5.63 -13.30 8.36
CA VAL A 81 -4.37 -13.44 9.13
C VAL A 81 -4.20 -12.29 10.12
N SER A 82 -4.50 -11.05 9.71
CA SER A 82 -4.41 -9.89 10.59
C SER A 82 -5.41 -9.96 11.75
N ILE A 83 -6.64 -10.37 11.48
CA ILE A 83 -7.67 -10.57 12.49
C ILE A 83 -7.23 -11.62 13.51
N ALA A 84 -6.79 -12.79 13.06
CA ALA A 84 -6.31 -13.85 13.95
C ALA A 84 -5.13 -13.39 14.83
N ALA A 85 -4.19 -12.63 14.26
CA ALA A 85 -3.05 -12.09 15.01
C ALA A 85 -3.48 -11.05 16.07
N LEU A 86 -4.39 -10.14 15.71
CA LEU A 86 -4.93 -9.13 16.62
C LEU A 86 -5.71 -9.76 17.77
N GLU A 87 -6.53 -10.79 17.48
CA GLU A 87 -7.27 -11.55 18.51
C GLU A 87 -6.36 -12.32 19.47
N ALA A 88 -5.21 -12.80 18.95
CA ALA A 88 -4.18 -13.41 19.78
C ALA A 88 -3.36 -12.39 20.60
N GLY A 89 -3.68 -11.10 20.49
CA GLY A 89 -3.01 -10.04 21.23
C GLY A 89 -1.67 -9.57 20.65
N LEU A 90 -1.46 -9.76 19.36
CA LEU A 90 -0.27 -9.30 18.63
C LEU A 90 -0.52 -7.98 17.92
N HIS A 91 0.51 -7.14 17.79
CA HIS A 91 0.47 -5.97 16.90
C HIS A 91 0.65 -6.41 15.44
N VAL A 92 0.03 -5.71 14.49
CA VAL A 92 0.01 -6.10 13.09
C VAL A 92 0.47 -4.97 12.17
N LEU A 93 1.48 -5.25 11.33
CA LEU A 93 1.77 -4.51 10.12
C LEU A 93 1.25 -5.33 8.92
N CYS A 94 0.26 -4.81 8.22
CA CYS A 94 -0.35 -5.49 7.09
C CYS A 94 0.06 -4.85 5.77
N GLU A 95 0.45 -5.66 4.78
CA GLU A 95 0.66 -5.18 3.41
C GLU A 95 -0.64 -4.66 2.79
N LYS A 96 -0.47 -3.82 1.78
CA LYS A 96 -1.58 -3.23 1.00
C LYS A 96 -1.98 -4.18 -0.18
N PRO A 97 -3.23 -4.12 -0.62
CA PRO A 97 -4.39 -3.49 0.01
C PRO A 97 -4.74 -4.20 1.31
N MET A 98 -5.22 -3.46 2.33
CA MET A 98 -5.42 -4.03 3.66
C MET A 98 -6.41 -5.20 3.70
N ALA A 99 -7.34 -5.24 2.76
CA ALA A 99 -8.38 -6.27 2.63
C ALA A 99 -8.93 -6.30 1.20
N THR A 100 -9.77 -7.28 0.90
CA THR A 100 -10.47 -7.44 -0.38
C THR A 100 -11.91 -6.92 -0.37
N SER A 101 -12.39 -6.45 0.79
CA SER A 101 -13.71 -5.84 0.94
C SER A 101 -13.72 -4.81 2.06
N LYS A 102 -14.68 -3.88 1.99
CA LYS A 102 -14.94 -2.91 3.05
C LYS A 102 -15.24 -3.58 4.38
N GLN A 103 -16.10 -4.59 4.37
CA GLN A 103 -16.48 -5.34 5.58
C GLN A 103 -15.28 -5.99 6.27
N ALA A 104 -14.39 -6.64 5.51
CA ALA A 104 -13.19 -7.26 6.09
C ALA A 104 -12.23 -6.22 6.67
N ALA A 105 -12.08 -5.06 6.01
CA ALA A 105 -11.29 -3.96 6.52
C ALA A 105 -11.87 -3.35 7.82
N GLU A 106 -13.19 -3.16 7.88
CA GLU A 106 -13.90 -2.69 9.09
C GLU A 106 -13.74 -3.69 10.24
N GLU A 107 -13.79 -4.99 9.96
CA GLU A 107 -13.55 -6.04 10.96
C GLU A 107 -12.12 -6.00 11.51
N MET A 108 -11.10 -5.86 10.64
CA MET A 108 -9.71 -5.68 11.08
C MET A 108 -9.57 -4.50 12.06
N ILE A 109 -10.19 -3.36 11.74
CA ILE A 109 -10.18 -2.16 12.58
C ILE A 109 -10.85 -2.45 13.92
N ALA A 110 -12.07 -3.00 13.90
CA ALA A 110 -12.81 -3.30 15.10
C ALA A 110 -12.09 -4.29 16.03
N VAL A 111 -11.37 -5.26 15.47
CA VAL A 111 -10.55 -6.20 16.24
C VAL A 111 -9.33 -5.51 16.83
N ALA A 112 -8.65 -4.63 16.08
CA ALA A 112 -7.51 -3.87 16.57
C ALA A 112 -7.89 -2.98 17.76
N GLU A 113 -9.02 -2.27 17.66
CA GLU A 113 -9.56 -1.42 18.72
C GLU A 113 -9.93 -2.26 19.98
N ARG A 114 -10.65 -3.38 19.80
CA ARG A 114 -11.06 -4.28 20.89
C ARG A 114 -9.88 -4.91 21.62
N SER A 115 -8.83 -5.29 20.88
CA SER A 115 -7.64 -5.92 21.44
C SER A 115 -6.64 -4.91 22.04
N GLY A 116 -6.80 -3.62 21.72
CA GLY A 116 -5.85 -2.57 22.09
C GLY A 116 -4.51 -2.72 21.37
N LYS A 117 -4.48 -3.38 20.21
CA LYS A 117 -3.26 -3.62 19.44
C LYS A 117 -3.14 -2.68 18.25
N LYS A 118 -1.91 -2.35 17.90
CA LYS A 118 -1.65 -1.49 16.75
C LYS A 118 -1.88 -2.27 15.46
N LEU A 119 -2.67 -1.68 14.55
CA LEU A 119 -2.84 -2.11 13.17
C LEU A 119 -2.31 -0.99 12.26
N MET A 120 -1.23 -1.26 11.57
CA MET A 120 -0.64 -0.34 10.58
C MET A 120 -0.69 -0.96 9.18
N ILE A 121 -0.98 -0.14 8.17
CA ILE A 121 -0.99 -0.57 6.76
C ILE A 121 0.25 -0.05 6.05
N ALA A 122 0.89 -0.89 5.23
CA ALA A 122 2.20 -0.63 4.64
C ALA A 122 2.16 0.31 3.41
N HIS A 123 1.52 1.49 3.51
CA HIS A 123 1.54 2.52 2.46
C HIS A 123 2.85 3.33 2.49
N ASN A 124 3.91 2.73 1.98
CA ASN A 124 5.27 3.25 2.03
C ASN A 124 5.50 4.58 1.31
N GLN A 125 4.66 4.95 0.34
CA GLN A 125 4.86 6.19 -0.43
C GLN A 125 4.74 7.46 0.43
N ARG A 126 4.04 7.42 1.57
CA ARG A 126 3.96 8.55 2.51
C ARG A 126 5.31 8.92 3.13
N PHE A 127 6.27 7.98 3.17
CA PHE A 127 7.58 8.19 3.79
C PHE A 127 8.70 8.56 2.80
N ILE A 128 8.41 8.61 1.50
CA ILE A 128 9.37 9.05 0.49
C ILE A 128 9.71 10.53 0.72
N PRO A 129 11.00 10.92 0.80
CA PRO A 129 11.41 12.29 1.13
C PRO A 129 10.81 13.38 0.21
N SER A 130 10.71 13.11 -1.10
CA SER A 130 10.08 14.00 -2.08
C SER A 130 8.59 14.23 -1.76
N HIS A 131 7.86 13.16 -1.40
CA HIS A 131 6.44 13.23 -1.03
C HIS A 131 6.23 13.99 0.27
N GLN A 132 7.07 13.76 1.28
CA GLN A 132 7.03 14.51 2.54
C GLN A 132 7.33 16.00 2.33
N LYS A 133 8.30 16.33 1.47
CA LYS A 133 8.60 17.73 1.15
C LYS A 133 7.45 18.39 0.40
N ALA A 134 6.85 17.69 -0.58
CA ALA A 134 5.68 18.18 -1.31
C ALA A 134 4.48 18.43 -0.37
N ARG A 135 4.22 17.52 0.57
CA ARG A 135 3.19 17.69 1.60
C ARG A 135 3.40 18.99 2.38
N ARG A 136 4.63 19.24 2.85
CA ARG A 136 4.96 20.49 3.57
C ARG A 136 4.75 21.75 2.73
N LEU A 137 5.07 21.71 1.42
CA LEU A 137 4.82 22.83 0.50
C LEU A 137 3.33 23.12 0.31
N ILE A 138 2.51 22.06 0.29
CA ILE A 138 1.06 22.19 0.20
C ILE A 138 0.48 22.74 1.50
N GLU A 139 0.87 22.20 2.65
CA GLU A 139 0.43 22.66 3.98
C GLU A 139 0.79 24.11 4.29
N SER A 140 1.96 24.54 3.83
CA SER A 140 2.40 25.94 3.99
C SER A 140 1.71 26.94 3.05
N VAL A 141 0.82 26.44 2.17
CA VAL A 141 0.13 27.24 1.14
C VAL A 141 1.10 27.94 0.17
N GLU A 142 2.34 27.46 0.09
CA GLU A 142 3.38 28.03 -0.78
C GLU A 142 3.00 27.93 -2.27
N ILE A 143 2.33 26.83 -2.66
CA ILE A 143 1.86 26.64 -4.04
C ILE A 143 0.49 27.28 -4.33
N GLY A 144 -0.11 27.94 -3.34
CA GLY A 144 -1.47 28.50 -3.45
C GLY A 144 -2.56 27.45 -3.45
N ARG A 145 -3.76 27.83 -3.91
CA ARG A 145 -4.89 26.92 -4.06
C ARG A 145 -4.57 25.83 -5.08
N ILE A 146 -4.88 24.57 -4.78
CA ILE A 146 -4.76 23.46 -5.73
C ILE A 146 -5.99 23.43 -6.63
N TYR A 147 -5.77 23.31 -7.94
CA TYR A 147 -6.83 23.26 -8.95
C TYR A 147 -7.07 21.85 -9.46
N SER A 148 -6.00 21.09 -9.71
CA SER A 148 -6.10 19.73 -10.23
C SER A 148 -4.83 18.92 -9.96
N PHE A 149 -4.91 17.63 -10.26
CA PHE A 149 -3.76 16.71 -10.19
C PHE A 149 -3.80 15.67 -11.30
N ARG A 150 -2.63 15.09 -11.56
CA ARG A 150 -2.49 13.91 -12.40
C ARG A 150 -1.52 12.96 -11.71
N THR A 151 -1.90 11.71 -11.51
CA THR A 151 -1.03 10.70 -10.93
C THR A 151 -1.07 9.41 -11.73
N THR A 152 0.07 8.74 -11.81
CA THR A 152 0.17 7.44 -12.48
C THR A 152 1.12 6.55 -11.71
N PHE A 153 0.83 5.25 -11.72
CA PHE A 153 1.77 4.22 -11.35
C PHE A 153 1.61 3.04 -12.31
N GLY A 154 2.64 2.79 -13.09
CA GLY A 154 2.63 1.70 -14.05
C GLY A 154 4.02 1.12 -14.30
N HIS A 155 4.06 -0.16 -14.61
CA HIS A 155 5.25 -0.91 -15.03
C HIS A 155 4.85 -2.09 -15.93
N GLY A 156 5.81 -2.92 -16.34
CA GLY A 156 5.54 -4.05 -17.26
C GLY A 156 4.77 -5.22 -16.67
N GLY A 157 4.51 -5.21 -15.35
CA GLY A 157 3.72 -6.24 -14.64
C GLY A 157 4.54 -7.04 -13.64
N PRO A 158 3.86 -7.65 -12.64
CA PRO A 158 4.51 -8.39 -11.56
C PRO A 158 5.20 -9.68 -12.02
N GLU A 159 4.84 -10.25 -13.18
CA GLU A 159 5.49 -11.44 -13.74
C GLU A 159 6.96 -11.23 -14.06
N LEU A 160 7.39 -9.99 -14.26
CA LEU A 160 8.78 -9.66 -14.58
C LEU A 160 9.72 -9.74 -13.37
N GLY A 161 9.18 -9.59 -12.16
CA GLY A 161 9.95 -9.59 -10.91
C GLY A 161 9.61 -10.73 -9.95
N ASN A 162 8.64 -11.58 -10.29
CA ASN A 162 8.17 -12.68 -9.45
C ASN A 162 8.70 -14.02 -9.94
N ALA A 163 9.21 -14.86 -9.01
CA ALA A 163 9.73 -16.19 -9.34
C ALA A 163 8.68 -17.13 -9.97
N GLU A 164 7.40 -16.92 -9.68
CA GLU A 164 6.27 -17.69 -10.21
C GLU A 164 5.84 -17.21 -11.61
N GLY A 165 6.36 -16.06 -12.08
CA GLY A 165 6.03 -15.48 -13.37
C GLY A 165 4.53 -15.30 -13.57
N LYS A 166 4.01 -15.75 -14.71
CA LYS A 166 2.57 -15.69 -15.05
C LYS A 166 1.67 -16.58 -14.17
N ASN A 167 2.22 -17.50 -13.41
CA ASN A 167 1.46 -18.37 -12.49
C ASN A 167 1.28 -17.74 -11.10
N SER A 168 1.78 -16.52 -10.90
CA SER A 168 1.66 -15.83 -9.64
C SER A 168 0.22 -15.57 -9.24
N TRP A 169 -0.04 -15.56 -7.94
CA TRP A 169 -1.34 -15.24 -7.37
C TRP A 169 -1.85 -13.84 -7.75
N PHE A 170 -0.97 -12.91 -8.14
CA PHE A 170 -1.34 -11.58 -8.61
C PHE A 170 -2.36 -11.60 -9.77
N PHE A 171 -2.33 -12.65 -10.58
CA PHE A 171 -3.21 -12.80 -11.75
C PHE A 171 -4.47 -13.62 -11.48
N GLN A 172 -4.65 -14.09 -10.24
CA GLN A 172 -5.77 -14.94 -9.82
C GLN A 172 -6.75 -14.11 -8.99
N LYS A 173 -7.96 -13.85 -9.51
CA LYS A 173 -8.97 -12.99 -8.87
C LYS A 173 -9.33 -13.44 -7.47
N GLU A 174 -9.35 -14.73 -7.23
CA GLU A 174 -9.67 -15.35 -5.94
C GLU A 174 -8.66 -14.98 -4.86
N ARG A 175 -7.40 -14.70 -5.24
CA ARG A 175 -6.30 -14.40 -4.35
C ARG A 175 -5.90 -12.92 -4.37
N ALA A 176 -5.90 -12.32 -5.55
CA ALA A 176 -5.55 -10.91 -5.74
C ALA A 176 -6.73 -9.97 -5.51
N PHE A 177 -7.98 -10.46 -5.79
CA PHE A 177 -9.21 -9.67 -5.80
C PHE A 177 -9.26 -8.65 -6.95
N VAL A 178 -8.21 -7.88 -7.15
CA VAL A 178 -8.05 -6.80 -8.13
C VAL A 178 -6.60 -6.78 -8.60
N GLY A 179 -6.37 -6.38 -9.85
CA GLY A 179 -5.05 -6.37 -10.48
C GLY A 179 -4.29 -5.05 -10.27
N ALA A 180 -3.94 -4.38 -11.38
CA ALA A 180 -3.15 -3.15 -11.37
C ALA A 180 -3.76 -2.03 -10.51
N MET A 181 -5.10 -1.92 -10.49
CA MET A 181 -5.78 -0.91 -9.67
C MET A 181 -5.58 -1.16 -8.17
N GLY A 182 -5.63 -2.41 -7.71
CA GLY A 182 -5.38 -2.77 -6.31
C GLY A 182 -3.91 -2.80 -5.92
N ASP A 183 -3.04 -3.20 -6.85
CA ASP A 183 -1.60 -3.26 -6.59
C ASP A 183 -0.97 -1.86 -6.62
N LEU A 184 -1.19 -1.10 -7.68
CA LEU A 184 -0.55 0.19 -7.95
C LEU A 184 -1.46 1.38 -7.65
N GLY A 185 -2.74 1.29 -8.03
CA GLY A 185 -3.71 2.36 -7.83
C GLY A 185 -3.95 2.68 -6.35
N VAL A 186 -3.91 1.68 -5.46
CA VAL A 186 -4.05 1.89 -4.02
C VAL A 186 -2.94 2.77 -3.44
N HIS A 187 -1.71 2.65 -3.93
CA HIS A 187 -0.62 3.54 -3.53
C HIS A 187 -0.89 5.00 -3.91
N LYS A 188 -1.44 5.21 -5.11
CA LYS A 188 -1.73 6.56 -5.59
C LYS A 188 -2.96 7.17 -4.92
N SER A 189 -3.97 6.36 -4.64
CA SER A 189 -5.12 6.75 -3.82
C SER A 189 -4.68 7.24 -2.44
N ASP A 190 -3.85 6.48 -1.76
CA ASP A 190 -3.30 6.83 -0.46
C ASP A 190 -2.40 8.08 -0.51
N LEU A 191 -1.49 8.13 -1.49
CA LEU A 191 -0.58 9.26 -1.67
C LEU A 191 -1.32 10.57 -1.95
N LEU A 192 -2.36 10.55 -2.78
CA LEU A 192 -3.17 11.75 -3.07
C LEU A 192 -3.86 12.25 -1.80
N ARG A 193 -4.50 11.38 -1.03
CA ARG A 193 -5.12 11.74 0.24
C ARG A 193 -4.10 12.35 1.21
N TYR A 194 -2.93 11.73 1.30
CA TYR A 194 -1.82 12.24 2.10
C TYR A 194 -1.34 13.61 1.63
N LEU A 195 -1.07 13.80 0.34
CA LEU A 195 -0.54 15.06 -0.20
C LEU A 195 -1.55 16.20 -0.09
N LEU A 196 -2.80 15.95 -0.49
CA LEU A 196 -3.84 16.98 -0.52
C LEU A 196 -4.41 17.28 0.88
N GLY A 197 -4.34 16.33 1.81
CA GLY A 197 -4.96 16.45 3.13
C GLY A 197 -6.49 16.41 3.09
N GLU A 198 -7.05 15.80 2.05
CA GLU A 198 -8.48 15.71 1.77
C GLU A 198 -8.87 14.30 1.36
N GLU A 199 -10.14 13.96 1.55
CA GLU A 199 -10.68 12.70 1.08
C GLU A 199 -11.13 12.79 -0.39
N ILE A 200 -11.00 11.65 -1.10
CA ILE A 200 -11.60 11.45 -2.42
C ILE A 200 -13.04 11.05 -2.20
N VAL A 201 -13.99 11.76 -2.81
CA VAL A 201 -15.42 11.57 -2.56
C VAL A 201 -16.21 11.04 -3.76
N GLU A 202 -15.68 11.19 -4.99
CA GLU A 202 -16.32 10.67 -6.21
C GLU A 202 -15.28 10.07 -7.15
N VAL A 203 -15.62 8.95 -7.80
CA VAL A 203 -14.78 8.22 -8.76
C VAL A 203 -15.59 7.88 -10.00
N GLY A 204 -15.03 8.22 -11.17
CA GLY A 204 -15.44 7.72 -12.47
C GLY A 204 -14.29 6.97 -13.12
N SER A 205 -14.47 5.74 -13.64
CA SER A 205 -13.34 4.91 -14.07
C SER A 205 -13.65 3.93 -15.19
N PHE A 206 -12.56 3.49 -15.84
CA PHE A 206 -12.46 2.27 -16.64
C PHE A 206 -11.36 1.40 -16.02
N VAL A 207 -11.69 0.16 -15.67
CA VAL A 207 -10.77 -0.82 -15.08
C VAL A 207 -10.92 -2.12 -15.88
N GLU A 208 -9.90 -2.47 -16.66
CA GLU A 208 -10.00 -3.48 -17.71
C GLU A 208 -8.77 -4.39 -17.75
N THR A 209 -8.94 -5.58 -18.34
CA THR A 209 -7.83 -6.45 -18.75
C THR A 209 -7.58 -6.21 -20.23
N SER A 210 -6.49 -5.55 -20.57
CA SER A 210 -6.21 -5.08 -21.94
C SER A 210 -5.11 -5.86 -22.67
N ALA A 211 -4.11 -6.37 -21.94
CA ALA A 211 -2.91 -6.95 -22.53
C ALA A 211 -2.52 -8.34 -21.99
N LYS A 212 -2.93 -8.67 -20.76
CA LYS A 212 -2.54 -9.91 -20.09
C LYS A 212 -3.68 -10.93 -20.16
N ASP A 213 -3.79 -11.63 -21.29
CA ASP A 213 -4.82 -12.63 -21.59
C ASP A 213 -4.84 -13.84 -20.62
N PHE A 214 -3.77 -14.02 -19.86
CA PHE A 214 -3.64 -15.05 -18.84
C PHE A 214 -4.14 -14.60 -17.44
N ALA A 215 -4.48 -13.33 -17.26
CA ALA A 215 -4.98 -12.77 -16.01
C ALA A 215 -6.51 -12.73 -16.00
N ASN A 216 -7.13 -12.99 -14.82
CA ASN A 216 -8.56 -12.76 -14.62
C ASN A 216 -8.85 -11.54 -13.72
N VAL A 217 -7.86 -10.65 -13.60
CA VAL A 217 -7.91 -9.34 -12.95
C VAL A 217 -7.50 -8.25 -13.94
N ASP A 218 -7.75 -7.00 -13.59
CA ASP A 218 -7.36 -5.86 -14.42
C ASP A 218 -5.83 -5.73 -14.55
N ASP A 219 -5.40 -5.29 -15.72
CA ASP A 219 -4.00 -4.90 -15.96
C ASP A 219 -3.86 -3.41 -16.31
N ASN A 220 -4.98 -2.71 -16.45
CA ASN A 220 -5.03 -1.31 -16.83
C ASN A 220 -6.25 -0.60 -16.26
N ALA A 221 -6.04 0.53 -15.59
CA ALA A 221 -7.10 1.33 -14.98
C ALA A 221 -6.84 2.83 -15.18
N VAL A 222 -7.90 3.56 -15.52
CA VAL A 222 -7.91 5.03 -15.58
C VAL A 222 -9.13 5.56 -14.85
N CYS A 223 -8.88 6.45 -13.87
CA CYS A 223 -9.91 7.03 -13.04
C CYS A 223 -9.90 8.56 -13.14
N ILE A 224 -11.07 9.16 -13.07
CA ILE A 224 -11.29 10.58 -12.74
C ILE A 224 -11.74 10.62 -11.28
N LEU A 225 -11.07 11.42 -10.48
CA LEU A 225 -11.27 11.53 -9.04
C LEU A 225 -11.68 12.96 -8.68
N LYS A 226 -12.54 13.10 -7.65
CA LYS A 226 -12.92 14.38 -7.08
C LYS A 226 -12.78 14.35 -5.57
N THR A 227 -12.19 15.41 -5.00
CA THR A 227 -12.01 15.57 -3.55
C THR A 227 -13.18 16.32 -2.91
N GLU A 228 -13.22 16.36 -1.58
CA GLU A 228 -14.23 17.10 -0.78
C GLU A 228 -14.30 18.57 -1.15
N SER A 229 -13.16 19.24 -1.37
CA SER A 229 -13.13 20.66 -1.77
C SER A 229 -13.47 20.90 -3.25
N GLY A 230 -13.63 19.81 -4.03
CA GLY A 230 -13.95 19.87 -5.45
C GLY A 230 -12.74 19.86 -6.38
N ILE A 231 -11.52 19.60 -5.89
CA ILE A 231 -10.35 19.37 -6.74
C ILE A 231 -10.61 18.13 -7.59
N ILE A 232 -10.35 18.21 -8.88
CA ILE A 232 -10.48 17.08 -9.81
C ILE A 232 -9.14 16.69 -10.41
N GLY A 233 -8.98 15.41 -10.69
CA GLY A 233 -7.77 14.92 -11.34
C GLY A 233 -7.89 13.49 -11.82
N THR A 234 -6.79 12.94 -12.31
CA THR A 234 -6.75 11.59 -12.87
C THR A 234 -5.76 10.70 -12.11
N LEU A 235 -6.12 9.42 -12.01
CA LEU A 235 -5.26 8.34 -11.56
C LEU A 235 -5.21 7.27 -12.64
N ALA A 236 -4.00 6.88 -13.05
CA ALA A 236 -3.79 5.72 -13.92
C ALA A 236 -2.95 4.68 -13.20
N ALA A 237 -3.36 3.42 -13.26
CA ALA A 237 -2.63 2.26 -12.73
C ALA A 237 -2.52 1.20 -13.81
N SER A 238 -1.29 0.70 -14.11
CA SER A 238 -1.13 -0.19 -15.24
C SER A 238 0.04 -1.15 -15.10
N TRP A 239 -0.18 -2.39 -15.52
CA TRP A 239 0.84 -3.42 -15.72
C TRP A 239 1.27 -3.56 -17.19
N THR A 240 0.96 -2.56 -18.03
CA THR A 240 1.20 -2.63 -19.49
C THR A 240 2.26 -1.65 -19.98
N TYR A 241 2.99 -0.97 -19.10
CA TYR A 241 4.02 0.00 -19.47
C TYR A 241 5.33 -0.69 -19.84
N ALA A 242 5.52 -0.94 -21.13
CA ALA A 242 6.66 -1.69 -21.65
C ALA A 242 8.02 -0.94 -21.56
N GLY A 243 8.01 0.37 -21.42
CA GLY A 243 9.20 1.23 -21.39
C GLY A 243 9.86 1.43 -20.03
N GLY A 244 9.37 0.79 -18.99
CA GLY A 244 9.84 0.94 -17.62
C GLY A 244 8.78 1.49 -16.68
N GLU A 245 9.16 1.70 -15.41
CA GLU A 245 8.25 2.22 -14.37
C GLU A 245 7.98 3.71 -14.58
N ASN A 246 6.72 4.09 -14.42
CA ASN A 246 6.30 5.47 -14.23
C ASN A 246 5.48 5.55 -12.93
N ASN A 247 5.98 6.29 -11.95
CA ASN A 247 5.36 6.47 -10.64
C ASN A 247 5.13 7.97 -10.32
N SER A 248 4.85 8.78 -11.37
CA SER A 248 4.79 10.23 -11.25
C SER A 248 3.48 10.74 -10.67
N THR A 249 3.56 11.90 -10.00
CA THR A 249 2.42 12.68 -9.53
C THR A 249 2.67 14.16 -9.81
N ILE A 250 1.72 14.82 -10.47
CA ILE A 250 1.79 16.26 -10.78
C ILE A 250 0.59 16.94 -10.11
N ILE A 251 0.87 18.00 -9.33
CA ILE A 251 -0.13 18.81 -8.67
C ILE A 251 -0.07 20.22 -9.24
N TYR A 252 -1.20 20.72 -9.72
CA TYR A 252 -1.35 22.03 -10.32
C TYR A 252 -1.95 23.00 -9.31
N GLY A 253 -1.11 23.89 -8.77
CA GLY A 253 -1.50 24.95 -7.84
C GLY A 253 -1.54 26.32 -8.51
N GLU A 254 -2.13 27.27 -7.83
CA GLU A 254 -2.25 28.67 -8.24
C GLU A 254 -0.90 29.37 -8.48
N LYS A 255 0.07 29.07 -7.62
CA LYS A 255 1.38 29.74 -7.63
C LYS A 255 2.51 28.84 -8.14
N ALA A 256 2.32 27.53 -8.17
CA ALA A 256 3.33 26.58 -8.64
C ALA A 256 2.72 25.24 -9.08
N ILE A 257 3.49 24.53 -9.91
CA ILE A 257 3.25 23.13 -10.26
C ILE A 257 4.28 22.30 -9.49
N LEU A 258 3.83 21.26 -8.77
CA LEU A 258 4.70 20.24 -8.19
C LEU A 258 4.76 19.03 -9.13
N ARG A 259 5.98 18.58 -9.44
CA ARG A 259 6.23 17.34 -10.19
C ARG A 259 7.02 16.38 -9.29
N LEU A 260 6.41 15.27 -8.97
CA LEU A 260 6.93 14.24 -8.08
C LEU A 260 7.23 12.99 -8.90
N GLU A 261 8.45 12.45 -8.77
CA GLU A 261 8.92 11.25 -9.47
C GLU A 261 8.70 11.28 -11.00
N ASP A 262 8.71 12.51 -11.59
CA ASP A 262 8.49 12.79 -13.01
C ASP A 262 9.84 13.04 -13.77
N ASP A 263 10.94 13.11 -13.05
CA ASP A 263 12.29 13.32 -13.57
C ASP A 263 13.23 12.26 -12.95
N PRO A 264 14.11 11.62 -13.73
CA PRO A 264 14.95 10.52 -13.24
C PRO A 264 16.04 10.95 -12.24
N ILE A 265 16.29 12.26 -12.11
CA ILE A 265 17.33 12.81 -11.23
C ILE A 265 16.71 13.56 -10.05
N HIS A 266 15.66 14.33 -10.31
CA HIS A 266 15.05 15.23 -9.33
C HIS A 266 13.65 14.73 -8.96
N SER A 267 13.57 14.01 -7.85
CA SER A 267 12.30 13.40 -7.39
C SER A 267 11.22 14.43 -7.02
N LEU A 268 11.58 15.72 -6.88
CA LEU A 268 10.63 16.82 -6.76
C LEU A 268 11.13 18.04 -7.53
N ILE A 269 10.29 18.53 -8.44
CA ILE A 269 10.48 19.80 -9.15
C ILE A 269 9.32 20.73 -8.81
N VAL A 270 9.64 21.94 -8.39
CA VAL A 270 8.67 23.02 -8.13
C VAL A 270 8.82 24.06 -9.22
N GLN A 271 7.80 24.25 -10.05
CA GLN A 271 7.76 25.24 -11.11
C GLN A 271 6.83 26.38 -10.70
N TYR A 272 7.39 27.51 -10.26
CA TYR A 272 6.62 28.67 -9.83
C TYR A 272 6.04 29.46 -11.02
N ALA A 273 4.90 30.08 -10.82
CA ALA A 273 4.26 30.96 -11.82
C ALA A 273 5.13 32.18 -12.17
N THR A 274 6.08 32.54 -11.34
CA THR A 274 7.10 33.58 -11.57
C THR A 274 8.12 33.18 -12.66
N GLY A 275 8.15 31.90 -13.06
CA GLY A 275 9.17 31.35 -13.95
C GLY A 275 10.35 30.70 -13.23
N GLU A 276 10.45 30.84 -11.92
CA GLU A 276 11.44 30.15 -11.11
C GLU A 276 11.20 28.65 -11.11
N VAL A 277 12.27 27.85 -11.19
CA VAL A 277 12.22 26.38 -11.11
C VAL A 277 13.19 25.92 -10.03
N VAL A 278 12.68 25.27 -9.00
CA VAL A 278 13.47 24.67 -7.91
C VAL A 278 13.46 23.14 -8.09
N LYS A 279 14.63 22.55 -8.13
CA LYS A 279 14.80 21.09 -8.30
C LYS A 279 15.42 20.50 -7.02
N HIS A 280 14.79 19.46 -6.49
CA HIS A 280 15.26 18.75 -5.30
C HIS A 280 15.74 17.35 -5.68
N ASP A 281 16.98 17.06 -5.31
CA ASP A 281 17.59 15.73 -5.46
C ASP A 281 17.67 15.05 -4.10
N PHE A 282 16.97 13.93 -3.96
CA PHE A 282 16.92 13.14 -2.72
C PHE A 282 17.71 11.82 -2.83
N ARG A 283 18.49 11.58 -3.90
CA ARG A 283 19.21 10.31 -4.11
C ARG A 283 20.16 9.97 -2.96
N GLY A 284 20.79 10.95 -2.33
CA GLY A 284 21.62 10.76 -1.15
C GLY A 284 20.86 10.49 0.15
N MET A 285 19.53 10.72 0.16
CA MET A 285 18.63 10.50 1.29
C MET A 285 17.75 9.25 1.09
N GLN A 286 17.71 8.70 -0.11
CA GLN A 286 17.05 7.42 -0.37
C GLN A 286 17.87 6.31 0.26
N SER A 287 17.56 6.00 1.52
CA SER A 287 17.99 4.76 2.13
C SER A 287 17.20 3.60 1.47
N ASN A 288 17.77 2.38 1.49
CA ASN A 288 17.00 1.18 1.13
C ASN A 288 15.88 0.88 2.14
N ASN A 289 15.61 1.78 3.05
CA ASN A 289 14.60 1.71 4.12
C ASN A 289 13.33 2.45 3.67
N SER A 290 12.20 1.76 3.73
CA SER A 290 10.89 2.35 3.45
C SER A 290 10.36 3.24 4.57
N HIS A 291 11.00 3.22 5.74
CA HIS A 291 10.55 3.80 7.00
C HIS A 291 9.24 3.25 7.57
N VAL A 292 8.59 2.32 6.90
CA VAL A 292 7.35 1.67 7.36
C VAL A 292 7.62 0.88 8.64
N ILE A 293 8.68 0.08 8.64
CA ILE A 293 9.08 -0.74 9.79
C ILE A 293 9.43 0.13 11.00
N GLU A 294 10.20 1.18 10.79
CA GLU A 294 10.57 2.13 11.83
C GLU A 294 9.33 2.73 12.51
N GLN A 295 8.38 3.23 11.73
CA GLN A 295 7.15 3.84 12.24
C GLN A 295 6.24 2.83 12.96
N PHE A 296 6.17 1.59 12.47
CA PHE A 296 5.43 0.53 13.14
C PHE A 296 6.03 0.18 14.50
N VAL A 297 7.35 -0.02 14.56
CA VAL A 297 8.06 -0.35 15.81
C VAL A 297 7.97 0.79 16.81
N GLU A 298 8.14 2.04 16.36
CA GLU A 298 7.98 3.23 17.19
C GLU A 298 6.57 3.32 17.78
N SER A 299 5.54 3.08 16.97
CA SER A 299 4.14 3.08 17.43
C SER A 299 3.89 2.06 18.54
N ILE A 300 4.53 0.89 18.47
CA ILE A 300 4.44 -0.13 19.52
C ILE A 300 5.19 0.32 20.79
N GLN A 301 6.43 0.80 20.65
CA GLN A 301 7.30 1.10 21.80
C GLN A 301 6.86 2.32 22.59
N LEU A 302 6.28 3.31 21.91
CA LEU A 302 5.82 4.56 22.50
C LEU A 302 4.30 4.59 22.75
N ASP A 303 3.61 3.48 22.43
CA ASP A 303 2.14 3.36 22.49
C ASP A 303 1.40 4.46 21.71
N LEU A 304 1.95 4.85 20.55
CA LEU A 304 1.36 5.85 19.67
C LEU A 304 0.40 5.23 18.66
N GLU A 305 -0.54 6.04 18.16
CA GLU A 305 -1.33 5.64 17.00
C GLU A 305 -0.42 5.56 15.77
N PRO A 306 -0.47 4.45 14.98
CA PRO A 306 0.31 4.35 13.77
C PRO A 306 -0.04 5.45 12.75
N PRO A 307 0.94 6.07 12.07
CA PRO A 307 0.67 7.15 11.11
C PRO A 307 -0.16 6.70 9.90
N ILE A 308 -0.22 5.40 9.66
CA ILE A 308 -1.07 4.78 8.63
C ILE A 308 -1.89 3.69 9.31
N SER A 309 -2.88 4.12 10.09
CA SER A 309 -3.77 3.22 10.83
C SER A 309 -4.68 2.40 9.91
N GLY A 310 -5.40 1.44 10.47
CA GLY A 310 -6.43 0.70 9.73
C GLY A 310 -7.48 1.62 9.10
N HIS A 311 -7.85 2.72 9.76
CA HIS A 311 -8.77 3.72 9.21
C HIS A 311 -8.21 4.38 7.95
N GLU A 312 -6.91 4.72 7.92
CA GLU A 312 -6.26 5.28 6.73
C GLU A 312 -6.23 4.27 5.57
N GLY A 313 -5.94 3.00 5.88
CA GLY A 313 -5.98 1.92 4.91
C GLY A 313 -7.37 1.69 4.32
N LEU A 314 -8.42 1.71 5.16
CA LEU A 314 -9.81 1.58 4.72
C LEU A 314 -10.20 2.70 3.75
N LYS A 315 -9.88 3.95 4.04
CA LYS A 315 -10.19 5.08 3.16
C LYS A 315 -9.52 4.94 1.79
N SER A 316 -8.27 4.48 1.75
CA SER A 316 -7.57 4.22 0.49
C SER A 316 -8.17 3.04 -0.28
N LEU A 317 -8.58 1.97 0.42
CA LEU A 317 -9.28 0.83 -0.16
C LEU A 317 -10.64 1.22 -0.75
N GLN A 318 -11.41 2.09 -0.07
CA GLN A 318 -12.73 2.53 -0.56
C GLN A 318 -12.64 3.23 -1.92
N VAL A 319 -11.56 3.97 -2.21
CA VAL A 319 -11.36 4.56 -3.55
C VAL A 319 -11.22 3.46 -4.63
N ILE A 320 -10.52 2.37 -4.30
CA ILE A 320 -10.37 1.23 -5.22
C ILE A 320 -11.70 0.52 -5.45
N LEU A 321 -12.46 0.28 -4.37
CA LEU A 321 -13.80 -0.33 -4.48
C LEU A 321 -14.75 0.53 -5.31
N ALA A 322 -14.73 1.86 -5.10
CA ALA A 322 -15.52 2.81 -5.90
C ALA A 322 -15.11 2.81 -7.38
N ALA A 323 -13.81 2.67 -7.67
CA ALA A 323 -13.33 2.55 -9.05
C ALA A 323 -13.83 1.26 -9.72
N LEU A 324 -13.76 0.13 -9.04
CA LEU A 324 -14.29 -1.13 -9.57
C LEU A 324 -15.80 -1.05 -9.85
N GLU A 325 -16.56 -0.48 -8.91
CA GLU A 325 -18.00 -0.29 -9.07
C GLU A 325 -18.34 0.70 -10.19
N SER A 326 -17.58 1.80 -10.32
CA SER A 326 -17.76 2.76 -11.40
C SER A 326 -17.53 2.13 -12.77
N SER A 327 -16.45 1.36 -12.94
CA SER A 327 -16.18 0.65 -14.19
C SER A 327 -17.26 -0.38 -14.51
N ARG A 328 -17.76 -1.10 -13.51
CA ARG A 328 -18.83 -2.10 -13.68
C ARG A 328 -20.16 -1.49 -14.09
N THR A 329 -20.50 -0.32 -13.52
CA THR A 329 -21.83 0.32 -13.73
C THR A 329 -21.86 1.38 -14.82
N GLY A 330 -20.69 1.88 -15.23
CA GLY A 330 -20.56 3.03 -16.11
C GLY A 330 -21.03 4.36 -15.48
N GLN A 331 -21.11 4.42 -14.13
CA GLN A 331 -21.57 5.58 -13.39
C GLN A 331 -20.47 6.18 -12.53
N ILE A 332 -20.59 7.47 -12.19
CA ILE A 332 -19.78 8.06 -11.13
C ILE A 332 -20.29 7.52 -9.80
N VAL A 333 -19.36 6.99 -8.97
CA VAL A 333 -19.64 6.40 -7.67
C VAL A 333 -19.12 7.30 -6.55
N LYS A 334 -19.94 7.49 -5.51
CA LYS A 334 -19.51 8.17 -4.27
C LYS A 334 -18.71 7.19 -3.41
N VAL A 335 -17.52 7.61 -3.00
CA VAL A 335 -16.64 6.79 -2.14
C VAL A 335 -17.32 6.56 -0.78
N GLY A 336 -17.24 5.31 -0.28
CA GLY A 336 -17.86 4.89 0.98
C GLY A 336 -19.32 4.46 0.88
N THR A 337 -19.96 4.68 -0.27
CA THR A 337 -21.37 4.28 -0.53
C THR A 337 -21.47 3.06 -1.45
N GLU A 338 -20.36 2.44 -1.79
CA GLU A 338 -20.31 1.27 -2.64
C GLU A 338 -21.27 0.21 -2.10
N GLY A 339 -22.24 -0.20 -2.92
CA GLY A 339 -23.05 -1.36 -2.64
C GLY A 339 -22.12 -2.54 -2.41
N GLN A 340 -22.51 -3.46 -1.53
CA GLN A 340 -21.76 -4.71 -1.39
C GLN A 340 -21.59 -5.27 -2.79
N VAL A 341 -20.36 -5.24 -3.34
CA VAL A 341 -20.05 -5.98 -4.54
C VAL A 341 -20.36 -7.43 -4.16
N PRO A 342 -21.37 -8.06 -4.74
CA PRO A 342 -21.69 -9.43 -4.36
C PRO A 342 -20.42 -10.25 -4.60
N CYS A 343 -19.95 -10.92 -3.58
CA CYS A 343 -19.01 -12.02 -3.80
C CYS A 343 -19.65 -12.89 -4.85
N PRO A 344 -19.03 -13.16 -6.01
CA PRO A 344 -19.65 -14.03 -7.01
C PRO A 344 -19.93 -15.34 -6.32
N ASN A 345 -21.23 -15.73 -6.27
CA ASN A 345 -21.62 -17.06 -5.84
C ASN A 345 -20.94 -18.04 -6.79
N TYR A 346 -19.96 -18.73 -6.30
CA TYR A 346 -19.38 -19.90 -6.98
C TYR A 346 -20.42 -21.00 -6.97
N GLN A 347 -21.00 -21.30 -8.13
CA GLN A 347 -21.60 -22.60 -8.44
C GLN A 347 -20.57 -23.45 -9.17
#